data_43506c8eda294456926d2e90fe5813d3
#
_entry.id   43506c8eda294456926d2e90fe5813d3
#
_cell.length_a   1.000
_cell.length_b   1.000
_cell.length_c   1.000
_cell.angle_alpha   90.00
_cell.angle_beta   90.00
_cell.angle_gamma   90.00
#
_symmetry.space_group_name_H-M   'P 1'
#
loop_
_entity.id
_entity.type
_entity.pdbx_description
1 polymer ?
#
loop_
_entity_poly.entity_id
_entity_poly.type
_entity_poly.pdbx_seq_one_letter_code
_entity_poly.pdbx_strand_id
1 'polypeptide(L)'
;DATGFPIKDEQGEVSHVAVLLITKRIYKGKVSIANAIEYLENNWDKEFNLNEAAKAAGLSPYHFSRVFKSDVGMTPHNYYRKLKLEHLMEKLRDTNLTVKEAFDACGLEYNGHSFSVFKKHVGVTPLKYREMTIK
;
A
#
# COMPACT_ATOMS: atom_id res chain seq x y z
N ASP A 1 22.00 -12.66 -9.18
CA ASP A 1 21.64 -12.54 -8.93
C ASP A 1 21.66 -12.33 -8.28
N ALA A 2 21.58 -11.81 -8.15
CA ALA A 2 21.40 -11.67 -7.63
C ALA A 2 21.29 -11.61 -7.26
N THR A 3 21.47 -11.33 -7.30
CA THR A 3 21.09 -11.40 -7.12
C THR A 3 20.75 -12.15 -7.19
N GLY A 4 20.89 -12.55 -7.34
CA GLY A 4 20.31 -13.19 -7.41
C GLY A 4 19.70 -13.43 -7.47
N PHE A 5 19.92 -13.34 -7.33
CA PHE A 5 18.91 -13.48 -7.28
C PHE A 5 18.01 -13.34 -7.24
N PRO A 6 17.70 -12.69 -7.99
CA PRO A 6 16.47 -12.64 -7.31
C PRO A 6 15.83 -14.01 -7.22
N ILE A 7 15.17 -14.22 -6.15
CA ILE A 7 14.43 -15.45 -5.98
C ILE A 7 13.18 -15.31 -6.81
N LYS A 8 12.98 -16.23 -7.72
CA LYS A 8 11.79 -16.22 -8.57
C LYS A 8 10.88 -17.36 -8.16
N ASP A 9 9.59 -17.12 -8.24
CA ASP A 9 8.64 -18.19 -8.04
C ASP A 9 8.63 -19.07 -9.29
N GLU A 10 7.78 -20.05 -9.32
CA GLU A 10 7.74 -21.02 -10.41
C GLU A 10 7.34 -20.37 -11.74
N GLN A 11 6.70 -19.21 -11.67
CA GLN A 11 6.30 -18.48 -12.86
C GLN A 11 7.35 -17.46 -13.27
N GLY A 12 8.46 -17.39 -12.55
CA GLY A 12 9.55 -16.49 -12.88
C GLY A 12 9.43 -15.11 -12.30
N GLU A 13 8.48 -14.89 -11.41
CA GLU A 13 8.29 -13.60 -10.79
C GLU A 13 9.17 -13.44 -9.56
N VAL A 14 9.69 -12.22 -9.37
CA VAL A 14 10.52 -11.92 -8.20
C VAL A 14 9.61 -11.80 -6.99
N SER A 15 9.95 -12.50 -5.93
CA SER A 15 9.15 -12.45 -4.72
C SER A 15 9.26 -11.09 -4.04
N HIS A 16 8.22 -10.71 -3.30
CA HIS A 16 8.19 -9.47 -2.54
C HIS A 16 9.34 -9.39 -1.53
N VAL A 17 9.62 -10.52 -0.90
CA VAL A 17 10.68 -10.60 0.09
C VAL A 17 12.05 -10.34 -0.54
N ALA A 18 12.28 -10.91 -1.72
CA ALA A 18 13.54 -10.71 -2.41
C ALA A 18 13.73 -9.25 -2.79
N VAL A 19 12.66 -8.59 -3.26
CA VAL A 19 12.75 -7.17 -3.61
C VAL A 19 13.10 -6.33 -2.39
N LEU A 20 12.47 -6.62 -1.26
CA LEU A 20 12.75 -5.88 -0.04
C LEU A 20 14.18 -6.09 0.44
N LEU A 21 14.68 -7.32 0.35
CA LEU A 21 16.07 -7.63 0.75
C LEU A 21 17.06 -6.92 -0.16
N ILE A 22 16.79 -6.87 -1.45
CA ILE A 22 17.64 -6.15 -2.39
C ILE A 22 17.68 -4.67 -2.06
N THR A 23 16.51 -4.12 -1.73
CA THR A 23 16.42 -2.71 -1.35
C THR A 23 17.28 -2.43 -0.13
N LYS A 24 17.19 -3.28 0.88
CA LYS A 24 17.98 -3.09 2.10
C LYS A 24 19.46 -3.21 1.85
N ARG A 25 19.86 -4.07 0.93
CA ARG A 25 21.27 -4.30 0.63
C ARG A 25 21.86 -3.17 -0.21
N ILE A 26 21.15 -2.75 -1.25
CA ILE A 26 21.66 -1.77 -2.20
C ILE A 26 21.58 -0.35 -1.65
N TYR A 27 20.51 -0.04 -0.94
CA TYR A 27 20.28 1.30 -0.44
C TYR A 27 20.42 1.33 1.06
N LYS A 28 21.65 1.08 1.53
CA LYS A 28 21.91 1.03 2.96
C LYS A 28 21.35 2.24 3.70
N GLY A 29 21.48 3.43 3.12
CA GLY A 29 20.94 4.63 3.72
C GLY A 29 19.41 4.70 3.69
N LYS A 30 18.76 3.77 3.00
CA LYS A 30 17.29 3.76 2.85
C LYS A 30 16.65 2.56 3.54
N VAL A 31 17.40 1.84 4.36
CA VAL A 31 16.85 0.72 5.12
C VAL A 31 15.68 1.19 5.97
N SER A 32 15.79 2.40 6.54
CA SER A 32 14.73 2.95 7.37
C SER A 32 13.41 3.13 6.59
N ILE A 33 13.51 3.53 5.31
CA ILE A 33 12.30 3.71 4.51
C ILE A 33 11.67 2.35 4.19
N ALA A 34 12.50 1.33 3.91
CA ALA A 34 11.97 -0.01 3.68
C ALA A 34 11.25 -0.53 4.93
N ASN A 35 11.78 -0.24 6.11
CA ASN A 35 11.13 -0.64 7.36
C ASN A 35 9.79 0.06 7.55
N ALA A 36 9.71 1.33 7.16
CA ALA A 36 8.44 2.07 7.26
C ALA A 36 7.42 1.53 6.27
N ILE A 37 7.84 1.18 5.08
CA ILE A 37 6.94 0.60 4.08
C ILE A 37 6.38 -0.72 4.60
N GLU A 38 7.23 -1.56 5.16
CA GLU A 38 6.80 -2.82 5.74
C GLU A 38 5.80 -2.58 6.87
N TYR A 39 6.07 -1.59 7.72
CA TYR A 39 5.14 -1.24 8.79
C TYR A 39 3.78 -0.82 8.23
N LEU A 40 3.78 0.02 7.20
CA LEU A 40 2.52 0.48 6.60
C LEU A 40 1.75 -0.67 5.96
N GLU A 41 2.46 -1.57 5.28
CA GLU A 41 1.82 -2.73 4.67
C GLU A 41 1.19 -3.67 5.69
N ASN A 42 1.82 -3.78 6.85
CA ASN A 42 1.29 -4.65 7.91
C ASN A 42 0.21 -3.98 8.74
N ASN A 43 0.03 -2.67 8.60
CA ASN A 43 -0.92 -1.91 9.40
C ASN A 43 -1.88 -1.09 8.55
N TRP A 44 -2.10 -1.51 7.30
CA TRP A 44 -2.96 -0.77 6.38
C TRP A 44 -4.40 -0.67 6.88
N ASP A 45 -4.85 -1.66 7.65
CA ASP A 45 -6.22 -1.72 8.16
C ASP A 45 -6.41 -0.95 9.46
N LYS A 46 -5.35 -0.38 9.99
CA LYS A 46 -5.40 0.43 11.20
C LYS A 46 -5.36 1.90 10.84
N GLU A 47 -5.76 2.74 11.78
CA GLU A 47 -5.71 4.17 11.57
C GLU A 47 -4.27 4.62 11.32
N PHE A 48 -4.09 5.52 10.37
CA PHE A 48 -2.76 6.02 10.03
C PHE A 48 -2.17 6.80 11.20
N ASN A 49 -0.94 6.51 11.54
CA ASN A 49 -0.21 7.20 12.60
C ASN A 49 1.18 7.53 12.11
N LEU A 50 1.40 8.81 11.79
CA LEU A 50 2.68 9.25 11.27
C LEU A 50 3.82 8.98 12.24
N ASN A 51 3.58 9.18 13.53
CA ASN A 51 4.60 8.98 14.55
C ASN A 51 5.07 7.53 14.61
N GLU A 52 4.14 6.59 14.49
CA GLU A 52 4.49 5.18 14.53
C GLU A 52 5.24 4.77 13.26
N ALA A 53 4.83 5.29 12.11
CA ALA A 53 5.53 5.01 10.87
C ALA A 53 6.95 5.57 10.90
N ALA A 54 7.10 6.78 11.43
CA ALA A 54 8.42 7.40 11.56
C ALA A 54 9.30 6.62 12.53
N LYS A 55 8.70 6.12 13.61
CA LYS A 55 9.42 5.31 14.59
C LYS A 55 9.94 4.03 13.93
N ALA A 56 9.13 3.41 13.07
CA ALA A 56 9.56 2.22 12.34
C ALA A 56 10.77 2.51 11.47
N ALA A 57 10.87 3.74 10.97
CA ALA A 57 12.01 4.18 10.18
C ALA A 57 13.18 4.67 11.03
N GLY A 58 12.97 4.85 12.33
CA GLY A 58 14.01 5.39 13.20
C GLY A 58 14.29 6.86 12.96
N LEU A 59 13.28 7.60 12.48
CA LEU A 59 13.41 9.01 12.14
C LEU A 59 12.36 9.84 12.87
N SER A 60 12.63 11.15 13.00
CA SER A 60 11.60 12.04 13.52
C SER A 60 10.48 12.14 12.46
N PRO A 61 9.25 12.48 12.89
CA PRO A 61 8.14 12.58 11.93
C PRO A 61 8.42 13.55 10.78
N TYR A 62 9.01 14.70 11.07
CA TYR A 62 9.31 15.69 10.03
C TYR A 62 10.33 15.15 9.04
N HIS A 63 11.43 14.62 9.56
CA HIS A 63 12.50 14.09 8.71
C HIS A 63 11.98 12.89 7.90
N PHE A 64 11.21 12.03 8.56
CA PHE A 64 10.61 10.87 7.91
C PHE A 64 9.73 11.28 6.73
N SER A 65 8.86 12.27 6.93
CA SER A 65 7.97 12.71 5.86
C SER A 65 8.75 13.19 4.64
N ARG A 66 9.80 13.95 4.88
CA ARG A 66 10.62 14.48 3.78
C ARG A 66 11.36 13.37 3.04
N VAL A 67 12.00 12.48 3.78
CA VAL A 67 12.78 11.41 3.18
C VAL A 67 11.87 10.44 2.44
N PHE A 68 10.74 10.10 3.06
CA PHE A 68 9.79 9.18 2.44
C PHE A 68 9.28 9.74 1.11
N LYS A 69 8.87 11.00 1.11
CA LYS A 69 8.37 11.61 -0.12
C LYS A 69 9.45 11.68 -1.20
N SER A 70 10.67 11.98 -0.79
CA SER A 70 11.79 12.05 -1.74
C SER A 70 12.10 10.68 -2.34
N ASP A 71 12.10 9.63 -1.53
CA ASP A 71 12.49 8.30 -1.98
C ASP A 71 11.36 7.53 -2.64
N VAL A 72 10.14 7.69 -2.16
CA VAL A 72 9.00 6.92 -2.64
C VAL A 72 8.19 7.66 -3.69
N GLY A 73 8.25 9.00 -3.66
CA GLY A 73 7.52 9.82 -4.63
C GLY A 73 6.16 10.28 -4.16
N MET A 74 5.75 9.90 -2.96
CA MET A 74 4.49 10.34 -2.39
C MET A 74 4.63 10.39 -0.87
N THR A 75 3.72 11.12 -0.22
CA THR A 75 3.77 11.23 1.24
C THR A 75 3.42 9.89 1.89
N PRO A 76 3.84 9.68 3.15
CA PRO A 76 3.46 8.46 3.86
C PRO A 76 1.95 8.27 3.94
N HIS A 77 1.20 9.35 4.17
CA HIS A 77 -0.26 9.27 4.25
C HIS A 77 -0.87 8.84 2.92
N ASN A 78 -0.36 9.39 1.80
CA ASN A 78 -0.86 9.01 0.49
C ASN A 78 -0.52 7.56 0.16
N TYR A 79 0.64 7.10 0.59
CA TYR A 79 1.02 5.70 0.40
C TYR A 79 0.07 4.77 1.18
N TYR A 80 -0.23 5.14 2.42
CA TYR A 80 -1.18 4.41 3.25
C TYR A 80 -2.55 4.36 2.58
N ARG A 81 -3.00 5.50 2.04
CA ARG A 81 -4.28 5.55 1.34
C ARG A 81 -4.28 4.65 0.11
N LYS A 82 -3.18 4.63 -0.61
CA LYS A 82 -3.03 3.76 -1.77
C LYS A 82 -3.16 2.30 -1.36
N LEU A 83 -2.56 1.90 -0.25
CA LEU A 83 -2.68 0.54 0.26
C LEU A 83 -4.13 0.20 0.57
N LYS A 84 -4.84 1.12 1.21
CA LYS A 84 -6.26 0.89 1.51
C LYS A 84 -7.08 0.69 0.24
N LEU A 85 -6.80 1.48 -0.78
CA LEU A 85 -7.53 1.35 -2.04
C LEU A 85 -7.23 0.03 -2.73
N GLU A 86 -5.99 -0.44 -2.65
CA GLU A 86 -5.62 -1.73 -3.23
C GLU A 86 -6.35 -2.87 -2.53
N HIS A 87 -6.45 -2.80 -1.21
CA HIS A 87 -7.20 -3.81 -0.46
C HIS A 87 -8.68 -3.71 -0.73
N LEU A 88 -9.20 -2.49 -0.91
CA LEU A 88 -10.61 -2.31 -1.27
C LEU A 88 -10.89 -2.94 -2.63
N MET A 89 -10.01 -2.74 -3.60
CA MET A 89 -10.18 -3.35 -4.91
C MET A 89 -10.26 -4.87 -4.79
N GLU A 90 -9.42 -5.44 -3.95
CA GLU A 90 -9.43 -6.87 -3.70
C GLU A 90 -10.76 -7.32 -3.09
N LYS A 91 -11.26 -6.57 -2.10
CA LYS A 91 -12.53 -6.89 -1.46
C LYS A 91 -13.72 -6.73 -2.41
N LEU A 92 -13.63 -5.76 -3.31
CA LEU A 92 -14.71 -5.55 -4.28
C LEU A 92 -14.86 -6.71 -5.25
N ARG A 93 -13.81 -7.49 -5.45
CA ARG A 93 -13.88 -8.66 -6.30
C ARG A 93 -14.55 -9.84 -5.61
N ASP A 94 -14.76 -9.75 -4.29
CA ASP A 94 -15.44 -10.79 -3.52
C ASP A 94 -16.95 -10.58 -3.60
N THR A 95 -17.62 -11.43 -4.36
CA THR A 95 -19.07 -11.31 -4.59
C THR A 95 -19.92 -11.59 -3.36
N ASN A 96 -19.31 -12.14 -2.31
CA ASN A 96 -20.03 -12.38 -1.07
C ASN A 96 -20.17 -11.12 -0.22
N LEU A 97 -19.47 -10.05 -0.58
CA LEU A 97 -19.55 -8.78 0.12
C LEU A 97 -20.30 -7.76 -0.73
N THR A 98 -21.16 -6.97 -0.10
CA THR A 98 -21.72 -5.81 -0.80
C THR A 98 -20.63 -4.75 -0.94
N VAL A 99 -20.85 -3.78 -1.81
CA VAL A 99 -19.88 -2.69 -1.95
C VAL A 99 -19.68 -1.99 -0.61
N LYS A 100 -20.78 -1.76 0.12
CA LYS A 100 -20.69 -1.12 1.43
C LYS A 100 -19.87 -1.97 2.41
N GLU A 101 -20.11 -3.28 2.41
CA GLU A 101 -19.35 -4.18 3.28
C GLU A 101 -17.86 -4.18 2.94
N ALA A 102 -17.53 -4.07 1.66
CA ALA A 102 -16.13 -3.99 1.24
C ALA A 102 -15.49 -2.71 1.78
N PHE A 103 -16.20 -1.58 1.71
CA PHE A 103 -15.69 -0.33 2.26
C PHE A 103 -15.48 -0.45 3.77
N ASP A 104 -16.48 -1.01 4.46
CA ASP A 104 -16.39 -1.17 5.92
C ASP A 104 -15.22 -2.06 6.31
N ALA A 105 -14.99 -3.12 5.55
CA ALA A 105 -13.89 -4.04 5.83
C ALA A 105 -12.52 -3.38 5.71
N CYS A 106 -12.43 -2.33 4.90
CA CYS A 106 -11.18 -1.60 4.71
C CYS A 106 -11.07 -0.34 5.57
N GLY A 107 -12.06 -0.10 6.42
CA GLY A 107 -12.06 1.08 7.27
C GLY A 107 -12.26 2.38 6.50
N LEU A 108 -12.98 2.31 5.39
CA LEU A 108 -13.28 3.47 4.56
C LEU A 108 -14.75 3.83 4.69
N GLU A 109 -15.02 5.14 4.71
CA GLU A 109 -16.40 5.59 4.77
C GLU A 109 -17.08 5.40 3.42
N TYR A 110 -18.33 4.98 3.47
CA TYR A 110 -19.13 4.73 2.27
C TYR A 110 -19.85 6.01 1.91
N ASN A 111 -19.17 6.93 1.23
CA ASN A 111 -19.74 8.23 0.87
C ASN A 111 -19.14 8.74 -0.43
N GLY A 112 -19.68 9.88 -0.90
CA GLY A 112 -19.28 10.46 -2.17
C GLY A 112 -17.80 10.84 -2.23
N HIS A 113 -17.23 11.27 -1.11
CA HIS A 113 -15.81 11.61 -1.10
C HIS A 113 -14.95 10.37 -1.38
N SER A 114 -15.25 9.28 -0.70
CA SER A 114 -14.51 8.03 -0.90
C SER A 114 -14.68 7.52 -2.31
N PHE A 115 -15.89 7.65 -2.87
CA PHE A 115 -16.12 7.25 -4.24
C PHE A 115 -15.30 8.07 -5.22
N SER A 116 -15.22 9.39 -5.00
CA SER A 116 -14.43 10.27 -5.84
C SER A 116 -12.94 9.93 -5.78
N VAL A 117 -12.44 9.67 -4.58
CA VAL A 117 -11.03 9.29 -4.40
C VAL A 117 -10.74 7.98 -5.13
N PHE A 118 -11.65 7.02 -5.00
CA PHE A 118 -11.49 5.74 -5.69
C PHE A 118 -11.47 5.94 -7.19
N LYS A 119 -12.45 6.69 -7.71
CA LYS A 119 -12.54 6.91 -9.15
C LYS A 119 -11.31 7.64 -9.68
N LYS A 120 -10.81 8.61 -8.94
CA LYS A 120 -9.62 9.34 -9.35
C LYS A 120 -8.39 8.43 -9.42
N HIS A 121 -8.29 7.50 -8.48
CA HIS A 121 -7.14 6.61 -8.40
C HIS A 121 -7.24 5.43 -9.35
N VAL A 122 -8.44 4.85 -9.47
CA VAL A 122 -8.66 3.62 -10.24
C VAL A 122 -9.18 3.89 -11.64
N GLY A 123 -9.88 4.99 -11.84
CA GLY A 123 -10.41 5.37 -13.15
C GLY A 123 -11.90 5.13 -13.32
N VAL A 124 -12.52 4.32 -12.45
CA VAL A 124 -13.94 4.03 -12.50
C VAL A 124 -14.49 4.01 -11.09
N THR A 125 -15.82 4.03 -10.96
CA THR A 125 -16.45 3.98 -9.64
C THR A 125 -16.28 2.58 -9.03
N PRO A 126 -16.43 2.46 -7.71
CA PRO A 126 -16.34 1.13 -7.08
C PRO A 126 -17.32 0.12 -7.64
N LEU A 127 -18.57 0.55 -7.87
CA LEU A 127 -19.56 -0.36 -8.44
C LEU A 127 -19.18 -0.79 -9.84
N LYS A 128 -18.73 0.17 -10.66
CA LYS A 128 -18.31 -0.14 -12.03
C LYS A 128 -17.11 -1.08 -12.02
N TYR A 129 -16.17 -0.85 -11.12
CA TYR A 129 -15.01 -1.72 -11.00
C TYR A 129 -15.44 -3.15 -10.68
N ARG A 130 -16.39 -3.31 -9.76
CA ARG A 130 -16.90 -4.64 -9.42
C ARG A 130 -17.52 -5.31 -10.64
N GLU A 131 -18.36 -4.57 -11.37
CA GLU A 131 -19.02 -5.11 -12.56
C GLU A 131 -18.02 -5.57 -13.61
N MET A 132 -16.92 -4.83 -13.75
CA MET A 132 -15.89 -5.15 -14.74
C MET A 132 -15.07 -6.38 -14.36
N THR A 133 -14.95 -6.68 -13.07
CA THR A 133 -14.07 -7.75 -12.59
C THR A 133 -14.82 -9.05 -12.26
N ILE A 134 -16.14 -8.99 -12.23
CA ILE A 134 -16.97 -10.18 -12.01
C ILE A 134 -17.27 -10.82 -13.36
N LYS A 135 -17.05 -12.10 -13.47
CA LYS A 135 -17.34 -12.87 -14.67
C LYS A 135 -18.38 -13.92 -14.42
#